data_7a963325855455c12d36ff281fe56aaf
#
_entry.id   7a963325855455c12d36ff281fe56aaf
#
_cell.length_a   1.000
_cell.length_b   1.000
_cell.length_c   1.000
_cell.angle_alpha   90.00
_cell.angle_beta   90.00
_cell.angle_gamma   90.00
#
_symmetry.space_group_name_H-M   'P 1'
#
loop_
_entity.id
_entity.type
_entity.pdbx_description
1 polymer ?
#
loop_
_entity_poly.entity_id
_entity_poly.type
_entity_poly.pdbx_seq_one_letter_code
_entity_poly.pdbx_strand_id
1 'polypeptide(L)'
;MRVIIAAVGRLRDGPEAAMTADYVARANAAARSLGFKSFELIEVEGKPAGDQRAEAAALFKATPDTSRKILLDERGAEWASRQMAEKLARWRDDGVPALTFWIGGADGASQSLKDQADEKLAFGRQTWPHRLVRVMISEQIYRAVTILSGNPYHRD
;
A
#
# COMPACT_ATOMS: atom_id res chain seq x y z
N MET A 1 -5.90 -10.62 -8.77
CA MET A 1 -5.06 -9.42 -8.62
C MET A 1 -4.07 -9.60 -7.46
N ARG A 2 -2.80 -9.22 -7.62
CA ARG A 2 -1.84 -9.07 -6.53
C ARG A 2 -1.98 -7.67 -5.93
N VAL A 3 -1.85 -7.53 -4.62
CA VAL A 3 -1.83 -6.23 -3.95
C VAL A 3 -0.51 -6.10 -3.20
N ILE A 4 0.29 -5.11 -3.56
CA ILE A 4 1.67 -4.93 -3.10
C ILE A 4 1.77 -3.61 -2.35
N ILE A 5 2.39 -3.64 -1.19
CA ILE A 5 2.88 -2.46 -0.49
C ILE A 5 4.38 -2.40 -0.75
N ALA A 6 4.84 -1.44 -1.54
CA ALA A 6 6.25 -1.21 -1.81
C ALA A 6 6.73 0.02 -1.03
N ALA A 7 7.67 -0.16 -0.12
CA ALA A 7 8.07 0.87 0.83
C ALA A 7 9.58 1.05 0.90
N VAL A 8 10.04 2.30 0.94
CA VAL A 8 11.45 2.64 1.16
C VAL A 8 11.86 2.40 2.63
N GLY A 9 13.00 1.76 2.82
CA GLY A 9 13.57 1.41 4.13
C GLY A 9 13.00 0.11 4.69
N ARG A 10 13.78 -0.58 5.52
CA ARG A 10 13.38 -1.85 6.16
C ARG A 10 12.89 -1.64 7.57
N LEU A 11 11.80 -2.29 7.92
CA LEU A 11 11.36 -2.46 9.31
C LEU A 11 11.94 -3.79 9.83
N ARG A 12 13.13 -3.74 10.44
CA ARG A 12 13.79 -4.97 10.90
C ARG A 12 13.09 -5.60 12.10
N ASP A 13 12.60 -4.75 13.00
CA ASP A 13 11.97 -5.12 14.27
C ASP A 13 11.05 -4.00 14.77
N GLY A 14 10.45 -4.20 15.92
CA GLY A 14 9.59 -3.22 16.57
C GLY A 14 8.11 -3.41 16.28
N PRO A 15 7.26 -2.62 16.96
CA PRO A 15 5.81 -2.79 16.91
C PRO A 15 5.24 -2.57 15.51
N GLU A 16 5.79 -1.64 14.72
CA GLU A 16 5.28 -1.36 13.37
C GLU A 16 5.56 -2.55 12.42
N ALA A 17 6.71 -3.21 12.55
CA ALA A 17 7.02 -4.40 11.77
C ALA A 17 6.05 -5.54 12.10
N ALA A 18 5.83 -5.79 13.40
CA ALA A 18 4.92 -6.84 13.87
C ALA A 18 3.47 -6.58 13.42
N MET A 19 2.97 -5.35 13.57
CA MET A 19 1.62 -4.98 13.15
C MET A 19 1.43 -5.09 11.64
N THR A 20 2.39 -4.59 10.85
CA THR A 20 2.34 -4.69 9.39
C THR A 20 2.27 -6.15 8.93
N ALA A 21 3.15 -7.01 9.49
CA ALA A 21 3.17 -8.42 9.17
C ALA A 21 1.86 -9.14 9.56
N ASP A 22 1.29 -8.83 10.72
CA ASP A 22 0.03 -9.40 11.18
C ASP A 22 -1.14 -9.04 10.24
N TYR A 23 -1.29 -7.77 9.87
CA TYR A 23 -2.37 -7.35 8.96
C TYR A 23 -2.22 -7.96 7.56
N VAL A 24 -1.00 -8.03 7.02
CA VAL A 24 -0.74 -8.68 5.74
C VAL A 24 -1.07 -10.17 5.79
N ALA A 25 -0.71 -10.86 6.88
CA ALA A 25 -1.03 -12.28 7.06
C ALA A 25 -2.56 -12.51 7.15
N ARG A 26 -3.27 -11.69 7.92
CA ARG A 26 -4.74 -11.77 8.03
C ARG A 26 -5.44 -11.49 6.70
N ALA A 27 -4.97 -10.49 5.93
CA ALA A 27 -5.51 -10.22 4.60
C ALA A 27 -5.32 -11.42 3.67
N ASN A 28 -4.14 -12.05 3.70
CA ASN A 28 -3.84 -13.24 2.89
C ASN A 28 -4.71 -14.45 3.26
N ALA A 29 -5.10 -14.61 4.53
CA ALA A 29 -5.96 -15.72 4.95
C ALA A 29 -7.32 -15.75 4.22
N ALA A 30 -7.86 -14.58 3.86
CA ALA A 30 -9.13 -14.43 3.13
C ALA A 30 -8.95 -14.12 1.63
N ALA A 31 -7.72 -13.91 1.15
CA ALA A 31 -7.44 -13.42 -0.22
C ALA A 31 -8.09 -14.26 -1.31
N ARG A 32 -7.90 -15.60 -1.24
CA ARG A 32 -8.33 -16.53 -2.29
C ARG A 32 -9.84 -16.60 -2.45
N SER A 33 -10.58 -16.61 -1.35
CA SER A 33 -12.05 -16.65 -1.37
C SER A 33 -12.67 -15.40 -1.98
N LEU A 34 -11.90 -14.29 -2.01
CA LEU A 34 -12.32 -13.02 -2.57
C LEU A 34 -11.72 -12.75 -3.98
N GLY A 35 -11.04 -13.72 -4.59
CA GLY A 35 -10.43 -13.56 -5.92
C GLY A 35 -9.14 -12.76 -5.96
N PHE A 36 -8.51 -12.49 -4.81
CA PHE A 36 -7.16 -11.92 -4.77
C PHE A 36 -6.11 -13.05 -4.79
N LYS A 37 -4.98 -12.79 -5.45
CA LYS A 37 -3.88 -13.74 -5.52
C LYS A 37 -3.02 -13.70 -4.26
N SER A 38 -2.62 -12.49 -3.84
CA SER A 38 -1.77 -12.26 -2.68
C SER A 38 -1.83 -10.80 -2.21
N PHE A 39 -1.50 -10.60 -0.94
CA PHE A 39 -1.13 -9.31 -0.36
C PHE A 39 0.32 -9.40 0.08
N GLU A 40 1.17 -8.45 -0.34
CA GLU A 40 2.62 -8.54 -0.21
C GLU A 40 3.19 -7.22 0.34
N LEU A 41 4.24 -7.33 1.19
CA LEU A 41 5.08 -6.20 1.56
C LEU A 41 6.45 -6.39 0.89
N ILE A 42 6.86 -5.39 0.11
CA ILE A 42 8.20 -5.32 -0.49
C ILE A 42 8.90 -4.08 0.08
N GLU A 43 10.00 -4.32 0.76
CA GLU A 43 10.83 -3.26 1.31
C GLU A 43 12.06 -3.05 0.44
N VAL A 44 12.28 -1.81 0.00
CA VAL A 44 13.40 -1.44 -0.87
C VAL A 44 14.36 -0.49 -0.16
N GLU A 45 15.62 -0.54 -0.53
CA GLU A 45 16.63 0.42 -0.07
C GLU A 45 17.04 1.33 -1.24
N GLY A 46 16.80 2.64 -1.11
CA GLY A 46 17.41 3.64 -1.97
C GLY A 46 18.86 3.85 -1.51
N LYS A 47 19.83 3.76 -2.39
CA LYS A 47 21.24 4.02 -2.07
C LYS A 47 21.80 5.11 -2.96
N PRO A 48 22.36 6.16 -2.36
CA PRO A 48 22.47 6.42 -0.91
C PRO A 48 21.11 6.73 -0.26
N ALA A 49 21.02 6.47 1.06
CA ALA A 49 19.82 6.76 1.84
C ALA A 49 19.51 8.26 1.82
N GLY A 50 18.22 8.62 1.68
CA GLY A 50 17.76 10.00 1.54
C GLY A 50 17.90 10.59 0.12
N ASP A 51 18.44 9.83 -0.83
CA ASP A 51 18.39 10.19 -2.25
C ASP A 51 17.03 9.79 -2.83
N GLN A 52 16.12 10.74 -2.94
CA GLN A 52 14.78 10.51 -3.49
C GLN A 52 14.79 9.90 -4.90
N ARG A 53 15.82 10.17 -5.71
CA ARG A 53 15.96 9.59 -7.06
C ARG A 53 16.32 8.11 -6.98
N ALA A 54 17.25 7.74 -6.11
CA ALA A 54 17.63 6.35 -5.87
C ALA A 54 16.46 5.56 -5.25
N GLU A 55 15.72 6.16 -4.32
CA GLU A 55 14.53 5.58 -3.71
C GLU A 55 13.42 5.32 -4.74
N ALA A 56 13.15 6.29 -5.63
CA ALA A 56 12.18 6.14 -6.71
C ALA A 56 12.58 5.00 -7.67
N ALA A 57 13.85 4.96 -8.08
CA ALA A 57 14.34 3.88 -8.95
C ALA A 57 14.18 2.49 -8.30
N ALA A 58 14.42 2.38 -7.00
CA ALA A 58 14.22 1.13 -6.26
C ALA A 58 12.74 0.72 -6.19
N LEU A 59 11.82 1.67 -5.97
CA LEU A 59 10.38 1.43 -5.98
C LEU A 59 9.89 1.02 -7.38
N PHE A 60 10.33 1.68 -8.44
CA PHE A 60 9.98 1.31 -9.82
C PHE A 60 10.43 -0.12 -10.14
N LYS A 61 11.65 -0.48 -9.77
CA LYS A 61 12.18 -1.83 -9.97
C LYS A 61 11.37 -2.91 -9.21
N ALA A 62 10.83 -2.57 -8.05
CA ALA A 62 10.02 -3.48 -7.24
C ALA A 62 8.56 -3.57 -7.69
N THR A 63 8.13 -2.72 -8.62
CA THR A 63 6.76 -2.63 -9.10
C THR A 63 6.59 -3.38 -10.41
N PRO A 64 5.64 -4.34 -10.53
CA PRO A 64 5.34 -4.97 -11.80
C PRO A 64 4.90 -3.94 -12.86
N ASP A 65 5.36 -4.07 -14.10
CA ASP A 65 5.06 -3.12 -15.19
C ASP A 65 3.56 -2.94 -15.41
N THR A 66 2.78 -4.01 -15.23
CA THR A 66 1.31 -4.01 -15.39
C THR A 66 0.56 -3.58 -14.13
N SER A 67 1.27 -3.10 -13.11
CA SER A 67 0.65 -2.68 -11.84
C SER A 67 0.00 -1.31 -11.97
N ARG A 68 -1.22 -1.18 -11.41
CA ARG A 68 -1.77 0.13 -11.06
C ARG A 68 -1.03 0.67 -9.84
N LYS A 69 -0.62 1.92 -9.88
CA LYS A 69 0.29 2.54 -8.91
C LYS A 69 -0.43 3.60 -8.09
N ILE A 70 -0.48 3.40 -6.78
CA ILE A 70 -1.08 4.34 -5.84
C ILE A 70 0.02 4.89 -4.94
N LEU A 71 0.27 6.18 -5.01
CA LEU A 71 1.25 6.83 -4.13
C LEU A 71 0.58 7.28 -2.84
N LEU A 72 1.13 6.90 -1.70
CA LEU A 72 0.79 7.47 -0.38
C LEU A 72 1.44 8.85 -0.28
N ASP A 73 0.62 9.90 -0.33
CA ASP A 73 1.06 11.30 -0.30
C ASP A 73 0.03 12.14 0.48
N GLU A 74 0.47 13.00 1.39
CA GLU A 74 -0.42 13.86 2.21
C GLU A 74 -1.33 14.79 1.39
N ARG A 75 -0.98 15.01 0.12
CA ARG A 75 -1.76 15.81 -0.85
C ARG A 75 -2.65 14.95 -1.75
N GLY A 76 -2.76 13.66 -1.45
CA GLY A 76 -3.63 12.73 -2.17
C GLY A 76 -5.11 12.91 -1.82
N ALA A 77 -5.96 12.16 -2.52
CA ALA A 77 -7.36 12.04 -2.16
C ALA A 77 -7.55 11.21 -0.89
N GLU A 78 -8.49 11.59 -0.07
CA GLU A 78 -8.90 10.81 1.10
C GLU A 78 -9.98 9.80 0.68
N TRP A 79 -9.76 8.53 1.00
CA TRP A 79 -10.75 7.48 0.75
C TRP A 79 -11.32 6.96 2.07
N ALA A 80 -12.64 6.89 2.16
CA ALA A 80 -13.28 6.14 3.23
C ALA A 80 -12.96 4.65 3.11
N SER A 81 -12.99 3.90 4.21
CA SER A 81 -12.66 2.46 4.20
C SER A 81 -13.54 1.64 3.24
N ARG A 82 -14.83 2.00 3.11
CA ARG A 82 -15.72 1.38 2.10
C ARG A 82 -15.30 1.70 0.68
N GLN A 83 -14.90 2.94 0.39
CA GLN A 83 -14.38 3.32 -0.93
C GLN A 83 -13.10 2.56 -1.29
N MET A 84 -12.23 2.31 -0.31
CA MET A 84 -11.03 1.46 -0.49
C MET A 84 -11.44 0.05 -0.90
N ALA A 85 -12.39 -0.56 -0.19
CA ALA A 85 -12.89 -1.89 -0.49
C ALA A 85 -13.53 -1.97 -1.90
N GLU A 86 -14.37 -1.00 -2.25
CA GLU A 86 -15.01 -0.90 -3.57
C GLU A 86 -13.99 -0.75 -4.70
N LYS A 87 -12.96 0.10 -4.51
CA LYS A 87 -11.89 0.27 -5.50
C LYS A 87 -11.10 -1.02 -5.70
N LEU A 88 -10.72 -1.72 -4.62
CA LEU A 88 -10.03 -3.00 -4.70
C LEU A 88 -10.86 -4.06 -5.43
N ALA A 89 -12.15 -4.17 -5.12
CA ALA A 89 -13.06 -5.08 -5.78
C ALA A 89 -13.19 -4.76 -7.28
N ARG A 90 -13.44 -3.50 -7.62
CA ARG A 90 -13.57 -3.06 -9.02
C ARG A 90 -12.31 -3.35 -9.83
N TRP A 91 -11.11 -2.99 -9.35
CA TRP A 91 -9.88 -3.26 -10.09
C TRP A 91 -9.60 -4.75 -10.25
N ARG A 92 -9.93 -5.57 -9.25
CA ARG A 92 -9.88 -7.03 -9.36
C ARG A 92 -10.81 -7.53 -10.46
N ASP A 93 -12.06 -7.05 -10.48
CA ASP A 93 -13.10 -7.50 -11.42
C ASP A 93 -12.83 -6.98 -12.85
N ASP A 94 -12.21 -5.81 -12.97
CA ASP A 94 -11.70 -5.25 -14.23
C ASP A 94 -10.44 -5.99 -14.75
N GLY A 95 -9.96 -7.01 -14.05
CA GLY A 95 -8.82 -7.82 -14.47
C GLY A 95 -7.45 -7.17 -14.27
N VAL A 96 -7.33 -6.13 -13.45
CA VAL A 96 -6.03 -5.50 -13.14
C VAL A 96 -5.08 -6.55 -12.53
N PRO A 97 -3.90 -6.82 -13.14
CA PRO A 97 -3.04 -7.93 -12.70
C PRO A 97 -2.43 -7.68 -11.32
N ALA A 98 -2.03 -6.43 -11.05
CA ALA A 98 -1.41 -6.01 -9.80
C ALA A 98 -1.81 -4.58 -9.43
N LEU A 99 -1.85 -4.31 -8.12
CA LEU A 99 -1.98 -2.99 -7.53
C LEU A 99 -0.77 -2.79 -6.60
N THR A 100 -0.08 -1.66 -6.72
CA THR A 100 1.06 -1.34 -5.86
C THR A 100 0.84 -0.01 -5.16
N PHE A 101 0.86 -0.05 -3.83
CA PHE A 101 0.91 1.14 -2.99
C PHE A 101 2.37 1.52 -2.75
N TRP A 102 2.77 2.73 -3.14
CA TRP A 102 4.10 3.26 -2.93
C TRP A 102 4.17 4.10 -1.66
N ILE A 103 5.18 3.83 -0.84
CA ILE A 103 5.51 4.60 0.36
C ILE A 103 6.96 5.08 0.21
N GLY A 104 7.13 6.39 0.07
CA GLY A 104 8.44 7.03 0.00
C GLY A 104 9.21 6.98 1.32
N GLY A 105 10.46 7.43 1.28
CA GLY A 105 11.29 7.57 2.47
C GLY A 105 10.94 8.77 3.34
N ALA A 106 11.81 9.09 4.30
CA ALA A 106 11.60 10.15 5.30
C ALA A 106 11.46 11.55 4.67
N ASP A 107 12.10 11.79 3.53
CA ASP A 107 12.07 13.07 2.81
C ASP A 107 10.87 13.19 1.84
N GLY A 108 9.94 12.25 1.92
CA GLY A 108 8.75 12.19 1.06
C GLY A 108 9.02 11.63 -0.33
N ALA A 109 8.00 11.67 -1.18
CA ALA A 109 8.05 11.13 -2.53
C ALA A 109 8.70 12.11 -3.53
N SER A 110 9.57 11.58 -4.39
CA SER A 110 10.16 12.36 -5.51
C SER A 110 9.08 12.81 -6.50
N GLN A 111 9.39 13.81 -7.31
CA GLN A 111 8.50 14.26 -8.37
C GLN A 111 8.23 13.12 -9.38
N SER A 112 9.22 12.31 -9.70
CA SER A 112 9.05 11.18 -10.62
C SER A 112 8.05 10.12 -10.13
N LEU A 113 8.00 9.84 -8.82
CA LEU A 113 6.95 8.99 -8.25
C LEU A 113 5.57 9.63 -8.36
N LYS A 114 5.48 10.93 -8.10
CA LYS A 114 4.22 11.70 -8.21
C LYS A 114 3.66 11.73 -9.62
N ASP A 115 4.54 11.79 -10.63
CA ASP A 115 4.17 11.86 -12.04
C ASP A 115 3.76 10.49 -12.60
N GLN A 116 4.33 9.39 -12.07
CA GLN A 116 4.04 8.03 -12.51
C GLN A 116 2.94 7.32 -11.72
N ALA A 117 2.45 7.92 -10.64
CA ALA A 117 1.33 7.38 -9.89
C ALA A 117 0.02 7.57 -10.65
N ASP A 118 -0.77 6.50 -10.76
CA ASP A 118 -2.12 6.57 -11.35
C ASP A 118 -3.09 7.32 -10.42
N GLU A 119 -2.92 7.16 -9.12
CA GLU A 119 -3.69 7.87 -8.09
C GLU A 119 -2.78 8.21 -6.89
N LYS A 120 -3.19 9.18 -6.09
CA LYS A 120 -2.53 9.55 -4.82
C LYS A 120 -3.54 9.41 -3.69
N LEU A 121 -3.13 8.74 -2.61
CA LEU A 121 -3.95 8.48 -1.43
C LEU A 121 -3.36 9.17 -0.22
N ALA A 122 -4.21 9.90 0.54
CA ALA A 122 -3.87 10.49 1.82
C ALA A 122 -4.64 9.83 2.97
N PHE A 123 -3.98 9.74 4.12
CA PHE A 123 -4.61 9.41 5.40
C PHE A 123 -4.91 10.68 6.22
N GLY A 124 -5.58 11.65 5.58
CA GLY A 124 -5.82 12.97 6.13
C GLY A 124 -4.70 13.97 5.79
N ARG A 125 -4.86 15.21 6.27
CA ARG A 125 -3.94 16.34 5.96
C ARG A 125 -2.70 16.40 6.84
N GLN A 126 -2.58 15.49 7.79
CA GLN A 126 -1.45 15.43 8.69
C GLN A 126 -0.28 14.68 8.06
N THR A 127 0.94 15.08 8.38
CA THR A 127 2.13 14.33 8.02
C THR A 127 2.31 13.15 8.97
N TRP A 128 2.39 11.95 8.43
CA TRP A 128 2.58 10.72 9.19
C TRP A 128 3.98 10.16 9.00
N PRO A 129 4.62 9.61 10.06
CA PRO A 129 5.86 8.87 9.90
C PRO A 129 5.67 7.71 8.92
N HIS A 130 6.57 7.56 7.94
CA HIS A 130 6.46 6.53 6.90
C HIS A 130 6.37 5.09 7.46
N ARG A 131 6.91 4.84 8.65
CA ARG A 131 6.76 3.56 9.37
C ARG A 131 5.31 3.31 9.78
N LEU A 132 4.62 4.32 10.31
CA LEU A 132 3.19 4.23 10.66
C LEU A 132 2.32 4.13 9.41
N VAL A 133 2.65 4.83 8.32
CA VAL A 133 1.91 4.73 7.04
C VAL A 133 1.84 3.28 6.55
N ARG A 134 2.91 2.47 6.75
CA ARG A 134 2.87 1.04 6.40
C ARG A 134 1.85 0.26 7.22
N VAL A 135 1.79 0.51 8.52
CA VAL A 135 0.79 -0.11 9.40
C VAL A 135 -0.62 0.30 8.96
N MET A 136 -0.83 1.60 8.72
CA MET A 136 -2.12 2.15 8.35
C MET A 136 -2.63 1.57 7.03
N ILE A 137 -1.80 1.51 5.98
CA ILE A 137 -2.22 0.93 4.69
C ILE A 137 -2.45 -0.59 4.81
N SER A 138 -1.64 -1.30 5.58
CA SER A 138 -1.81 -2.74 5.81
C SER A 138 -3.12 -3.03 6.54
N GLU A 139 -3.46 -2.23 7.52
CA GLU A 139 -4.74 -2.29 8.24
C GLU A 139 -5.90 -1.99 7.30
N GLN A 140 -5.83 -0.93 6.49
CA GLN A 140 -6.90 -0.57 5.56
C GLN A 140 -7.11 -1.62 4.46
N ILE A 141 -6.06 -2.27 3.99
CA ILE A 141 -6.16 -3.43 3.09
C ILE A 141 -6.88 -4.58 3.79
N TYR A 142 -6.49 -4.94 5.02
CA TYR A 142 -7.16 -5.97 5.79
C TYR A 142 -8.64 -5.60 6.05
N ARG A 143 -8.92 -4.36 6.43
CA ARG A 143 -10.29 -3.85 6.62
C ARG A 143 -11.12 -3.95 5.33
N ALA A 144 -10.54 -3.60 4.19
CA ALA A 144 -11.22 -3.77 2.90
C ALA A 144 -11.57 -5.23 2.62
N VAL A 145 -10.64 -6.16 2.90
CA VAL A 145 -10.89 -7.60 2.80
C VAL A 145 -12.05 -8.03 3.71
N THR A 146 -12.11 -7.52 4.94
CA THR A 146 -13.21 -7.86 5.87
C THR A 146 -14.55 -7.29 5.43
N ILE A 147 -14.58 -6.08 4.85
CA ILE A 147 -15.78 -5.50 4.25
C ILE A 147 -16.28 -6.39 3.11
N LEU A 148 -15.39 -6.79 2.19
CA LEU A 148 -15.74 -7.60 1.02
C LEU A 148 -16.20 -9.02 1.40
N SER A 149 -15.71 -9.57 2.52
CA SER A 149 -16.11 -10.88 3.01
C SER A 149 -17.33 -10.88 3.94
N GLY A 150 -17.86 -9.70 4.30
CA GLY A 150 -18.94 -9.60 5.27
C GLY A 150 -18.52 -9.90 6.71
N ASN A 151 -17.22 -9.86 7.01
CA ASN A 151 -16.72 -10.10 8.37
C ASN A 151 -16.99 -8.87 9.27
N PRO A 152 -17.39 -9.06 10.55
CA PRO A 152 -17.80 -7.97 11.44
C PRO A 152 -16.64 -7.11 12.00
N TYR A 153 -15.44 -7.21 11.46
CA TYR A 153 -14.30 -6.36 11.86
C TYR A 153 -14.58 -4.88 11.62
N HIS A 154 -15.15 -4.54 10.45
CA HIS A 154 -15.55 -3.17 10.15
C HIS A 154 -16.94 -2.90 10.75
N ARG A 155 -17.03 -1.81 11.46
CA ARG A 155 -18.30 -1.25 11.99
C ARG A 155 -18.43 0.18 11.48
N ASP A 156 -19.59 0.51 10.93
CA ASP A 156 -19.95 1.88 10.52
C ASP A 156 -20.25 2.75 11.75
#